data_680071cc45f5376f0b88da5df963b86a
#
_entry.id   680071cc45f5376f0b88da5df963b86a
#
_cell.length_a   1.000
_cell.length_b   1.000
_cell.length_c   1.000
_cell.angle_alpha   90.00
_cell.angle_beta   90.00
_cell.angle_gamma   90.00
#
_symmetry.space_group_name_H-M   'P 1'
#
loop_
_entity.id
_entity.type
_entity.pdbx_description
1 polymer ?
#
loop_
_entity_poly.entity_id
_entity_poly.type
_entity_poly.pdbx_seq_one_letter_code
_entity_poly.pdbx_strand_id
1 'polypeptide(L)'
;MTLSNILVWISQSSIRFGSLNVNRHHASILEIESLEDFIRMIINNNEDNNDLPMYISTIKPEDLNTRLRLAIHSPISINVIDGYGNHTGLATNPDPTSDLQRFEEQIPNSYYLQLGEHKYVGLDTRDTYTIVLKGEDIGLFTFEVQEVLNDEAIATVSFVNVPVMPNSISTLSLQGVADLSELLLDVDGDGIVDFAIGADDAQQTETSLKILRMVVASLGLQPGIERSIIAKIDAAQQALENEDTEATLGILGALINAWEAQADKHIVIEDVEKLISIVRQLQQQLLYSNT
;
A
#
# COMPACT_ATOMS: atom_id res chain seq x y z
N MET A 1 29.70 -6.46 26.03
CA MET A 1 28.79 -5.74 25.10
C MET A 1 27.74 -6.73 24.65
N THR A 2 26.48 -6.44 24.87
CA THR A 2 25.38 -7.29 24.35
C THR A 2 25.20 -7.02 22.87
N LEU A 3 25.04 -8.07 22.06
CA LEU A 3 24.81 -8.03 20.60
C LEU A 3 23.67 -7.14 20.11
N SER A 4 22.94 -6.53 21.03
CA SER A 4 21.78 -5.67 20.74
C SER A 4 22.10 -4.29 20.13
N ASN A 5 23.36 -3.90 20.00
CA ASN A 5 23.75 -2.57 19.55
C ASN A 5 24.59 -2.53 18.27
N ILE A 6 24.76 -3.67 17.57
CA ILE A 6 25.48 -3.68 16.29
C ILE A 6 24.42 -3.69 15.19
N LEU A 7 24.05 -2.52 14.70
CA LEU A 7 23.34 -2.35 13.43
C LEU A 7 24.38 -2.40 12.31
N VAL A 8 24.40 -3.50 11.57
CA VAL A 8 25.22 -3.62 10.36
C VAL A 8 24.39 -3.11 9.19
N TRP A 9 24.76 -1.98 8.64
CA TRP A 9 24.20 -1.46 7.41
C TRP A 9 24.95 -2.04 6.21
N ILE A 10 24.26 -2.90 5.46
CA ILE A 10 24.74 -3.34 4.14
C ILE A 10 23.94 -2.50 3.14
N SER A 11 24.62 -1.53 2.53
CA SER A 11 24.01 -0.68 1.50
C SER A 11 23.57 -1.55 0.31
N GLN A 12 22.28 -1.46 -0.06
CA GLN A 12 21.77 -2.11 -1.27
C GLN A 12 22.20 -1.43 -2.56
N SER A 13 22.69 -0.19 -2.48
CA SER A 13 23.19 0.52 -3.64
C SER A 13 24.57 -0.02 -3.99
N SER A 14 24.66 -0.71 -5.13
CA SER A 14 25.86 -1.12 -5.86
C SER A 14 27.16 -1.03 -5.05
N ILE A 15 27.54 -2.13 -4.40
CA ILE A 15 28.86 -2.26 -3.79
C ILE A 15 29.88 -2.11 -4.92
N ARG A 16 30.55 -0.98 -4.97
CA ARG A 16 31.68 -0.77 -5.91
C ARG A 16 32.92 -1.40 -5.32
N PHE A 17 33.29 -2.55 -5.83
CA PHE A 17 34.61 -3.15 -5.61
C PHE A 17 35.57 -2.67 -6.70
N GLY A 18 36.37 -1.67 -6.42
CA GLY A 18 37.35 -1.15 -7.36
C GLY A 18 36.72 -0.75 -8.71
N SER A 19 37.36 -1.15 -9.84
CA SER A 19 36.87 -0.89 -11.20
C SER A 19 35.84 -1.89 -11.71
N LEU A 20 35.36 -2.84 -10.90
CA LEU A 20 34.38 -3.87 -11.28
C LEU A 20 33.02 -3.54 -10.70
N ASN A 21 32.10 -3.12 -11.57
CA ASN A 21 30.68 -3.05 -11.27
C ASN A 21 30.12 -4.48 -11.25
N VAL A 22 29.95 -5.06 -10.06
CA VAL A 22 29.32 -6.37 -9.92
C VAL A 22 27.95 -6.16 -9.25
N ASN A 23 26.88 -6.24 -10.04
CA ASN A 23 25.52 -6.41 -9.50
C ASN A 23 25.46 -7.80 -8.85
N ARG A 24 25.37 -7.87 -7.54
CA ARG A 24 25.23 -9.13 -6.81
C ARG A 24 23.83 -9.22 -6.21
N HIS A 25 23.18 -10.38 -6.41
CA HIS A 25 21.96 -10.74 -5.73
C HIS A 25 22.16 -10.84 -4.20
N HIS A 26 21.11 -10.67 -3.41
CA HIS A 26 21.14 -10.79 -1.94
C HIS A 26 21.85 -12.07 -1.44
N ALA A 27 21.68 -13.19 -2.14
CA ALA A 27 22.37 -14.45 -1.80
C ALA A 27 23.90 -14.35 -1.93
N SER A 28 24.41 -13.53 -2.83
CA SER A 28 25.85 -13.35 -3.06
C SER A 28 26.51 -12.41 -2.03
N ILE A 29 25.74 -11.74 -1.17
CA ILE A 29 26.31 -10.93 -0.08
C ILE A 29 27.06 -11.81 0.91
N LEU A 30 26.59 -13.03 1.15
CA LEU A 30 27.23 -13.99 2.05
C LEU A 30 28.56 -14.56 1.51
N GLU A 31 28.83 -14.38 0.21
CA GLU A 31 30.07 -14.80 -0.45
C GLU A 31 31.15 -13.71 -0.43
N ILE A 32 30.92 -12.60 0.26
CA ILE A 32 31.90 -11.52 0.37
C ILE A 32 32.86 -11.85 1.51
N GLU A 33 34.16 -12.02 1.17
CA GLU A 33 35.22 -12.37 2.12
C GLU A 33 35.24 -11.45 3.35
N SER A 34 35.06 -10.13 3.16
CA SER A 34 35.01 -9.17 4.26
C SER A 34 33.79 -9.36 5.18
N LEU A 35 32.67 -9.88 4.67
CA LEU A 35 31.51 -10.23 5.48
C LEU A 35 31.74 -11.54 6.24
N GLU A 36 32.39 -12.52 5.60
CA GLU A 36 32.81 -13.75 6.31
C GLU A 36 33.77 -13.43 7.46
N ASP A 37 34.73 -12.57 7.25
CA ASP A 37 35.71 -12.13 8.25
C ASP A 37 34.98 -11.40 9.42
N PHE A 38 34.02 -10.55 9.11
CA PHE A 38 33.20 -9.88 10.10
C PHE A 38 32.36 -10.87 10.92
N ILE A 39 31.70 -11.83 10.26
CA ILE A 39 30.94 -12.88 10.93
C ILE A 39 31.86 -13.73 11.84
N ARG A 40 33.05 -14.12 11.34
CA ARG A 40 34.06 -14.83 12.12
C ARG A 40 34.55 -14.03 13.33
N MET A 41 34.74 -12.73 13.17
CA MET A 41 35.11 -11.82 14.25
C MET A 41 34.03 -11.79 15.36
N ILE A 42 32.76 -11.70 14.98
CA ILE A 42 31.62 -11.73 15.91
C ILE A 42 31.55 -13.08 16.62
N ILE A 43 31.63 -14.20 15.88
CA ILE A 43 31.53 -15.55 16.43
C ILE A 43 32.67 -15.85 17.43
N ASN A 44 33.88 -15.37 17.13
CA ASN A 44 35.04 -15.58 17.98
C ASN A 44 35.15 -14.59 19.16
N ASN A 45 34.14 -13.71 19.32
CA ASN A 45 34.09 -12.72 20.41
C ASN A 45 35.35 -11.84 20.50
N ASN A 46 35.96 -11.56 19.36
CA ASN A 46 37.15 -10.69 19.28
C ASN A 46 36.67 -9.24 19.34
N GLU A 47 36.72 -8.66 20.56
CA GLU A 47 36.15 -7.35 20.88
C GLU A 47 37.01 -6.15 20.47
N ASP A 48 38.12 -6.35 19.79
CA ASP A 48 38.95 -5.23 19.30
C ASP A 48 38.23 -4.51 18.15
N ASN A 49 37.36 -3.56 18.56
CA ASN A 49 36.48 -2.76 17.71
C ASN A 49 37.20 -1.81 16.71
N ASN A 50 38.50 -1.90 16.57
CA ASN A 50 39.27 -0.95 15.74
C ASN A 50 39.50 -1.40 14.29
N ASP A 51 39.28 -2.69 13.98
CA ASP A 51 39.58 -3.23 12.65
C ASP A 51 38.31 -3.87 12.04
N LEU A 52 37.26 -3.04 11.78
CA LEU A 52 36.16 -3.52 10.93
C LEU A 52 36.70 -3.84 9.55
N PRO A 53 36.30 -4.97 8.95
CA PRO A 53 36.67 -5.29 7.56
C PRO A 53 36.30 -4.15 6.61
N MET A 54 37.11 -3.95 5.58
CA MET A 54 36.85 -2.95 4.54
C MET A 54 35.40 -3.11 4.03
N TYR A 55 34.69 -1.99 3.88
CA TYR A 55 33.26 -1.90 3.49
C TYR A 55 32.22 -2.22 4.58
N ILE A 56 32.63 -2.49 5.82
CA ILE A 56 31.72 -2.59 6.96
C ILE A 56 31.91 -1.36 7.81
N SER A 57 30.81 -0.70 8.15
CA SER A 57 30.80 0.51 8.97
C SER A 57 29.69 0.44 10.00
N THR A 58 29.93 0.97 11.17
CA THR A 58 28.91 1.22 12.20
C THR A 58 28.17 2.53 11.94
N ILE A 59 28.66 3.33 11.00
CA ILE A 59 28.04 4.58 10.60
C ILE A 59 27.21 4.31 9.35
N LYS A 60 25.90 4.60 9.41
CA LYS A 60 25.04 4.53 8.25
C LYS A 60 25.55 5.47 7.17
N PRO A 61 25.79 4.99 5.92
CA PRO A 61 26.16 5.88 4.83
C PRO A 61 24.97 6.82 4.53
N GLU A 62 25.26 8.09 4.28
CA GLU A 62 24.24 9.02 3.78
C GLU A 62 23.84 8.63 2.36
N ASP A 63 22.53 8.45 2.12
CA ASP A 63 21.99 8.32 0.79
C ASP A 63 21.47 9.71 0.34
N LEU A 64 22.27 10.37 -0.46
CA LEU A 64 21.95 11.71 -0.99
C LEU A 64 20.99 11.67 -2.19
N ASN A 65 20.56 10.49 -2.63
CA ASN A 65 19.61 10.36 -3.71
C ASN A 65 18.20 10.34 -3.14
N THR A 66 17.36 11.22 -3.67
CA THR A 66 15.94 11.16 -3.41
C THR A 66 15.33 9.93 -4.09
N ARG A 67 14.45 9.23 -3.40
CA ARG A 67 13.73 8.04 -3.88
C ARG A 67 12.24 8.17 -3.63
N LEU A 68 11.46 7.45 -4.41
CA LEU A 68 10.04 7.26 -4.15
C LEU A 68 9.83 5.95 -3.38
N ARG A 69 9.01 6.00 -2.36
CA ARG A 69 8.52 4.84 -1.63
C ARG A 69 7.00 4.83 -1.68
N LEU A 70 6.47 3.79 -2.28
CA LEU A 70 5.05 3.51 -2.32
C LEU A 70 4.74 2.52 -1.20
N ALA A 71 3.75 2.81 -0.38
CA ALA A 71 3.30 1.94 0.69
C ALA A 71 1.80 1.68 0.57
N ILE A 72 1.42 0.43 0.73
CA ILE A 72 0.04 -0.01 0.64
C ILE A 72 -0.32 -0.80 1.87
N HIS A 73 -1.49 -0.46 2.39
CA HIS A 73 -2.17 -1.18 3.46
C HIS A 73 -3.43 -1.78 2.84
N SER A 74 -3.45 -3.08 2.70
CA SER A 74 -4.38 -4.00 1.97
C SER A 74 -5.88 -3.67 2.00
N PRO A 75 -6.77 -4.29 1.19
CA PRO A 75 -6.55 -5.55 0.44
C PRO A 75 -6.38 -5.32 -1.07
N ILE A 76 -5.29 -4.82 -1.49
CA ILE A 76 -4.99 -4.59 -2.92
C ILE A 76 -3.58 -5.07 -3.28
N SER A 77 -3.36 -5.44 -4.54
CA SER A 77 -2.03 -5.60 -5.12
C SER A 77 -1.57 -4.34 -5.81
N ILE A 78 -0.24 -4.18 -5.95
CA ILE A 78 0.38 -3.08 -6.66
C ILE A 78 1.25 -3.58 -7.80
N ASN A 79 1.14 -2.89 -8.93
CA ASN A 79 1.96 -3.06 -10.11
C ASN A 79 2.42 -1.68 -10.57
N VAL A 80 3.69 -1.54 -10.85
CA VAL A 80 4.30 -0.31 -11.33
C VAL A 80 4.90 -0.58 -12.70
N ILE A 81 4.66 0.33 -13.64
CA ILE A 81 5.15 0.25 -15.03
C ILE A 81 5.88 1.54 -15.33
N ASP A 82 7.11 1.46 -15.81
CA ASP A 82 7.87 2.63 -16.26
C ASP A 82 7.53 3.03 -17.70
N GLY A 83 8.09 4.14 -18.17
CA GLY A 83 7.88 4.65 -19.54
C GLY A 83 8.42 3.74 -20.65
N TYR A 84 9.21 2.71 -20.31
CA TYR A 84 9.75 1.72 -21.23
C TYR A 84 8.99 0.41 -21.24
N GLY A 85 7.97 0.27 -20.37
CA GLY A 85 7.18 -0.94 -20.19
C GLY A 85 7.80 -1.99 -19.27
N ASN A 86 8.86 -1.66 -18.54
CA ASN A 86 9.38 -2.53 -17.49
C ASN A 86 8.40 -2.53 -16.30
N HIS A 87 8.33 -3.67 -15.61
CA HIS A 87 7.37 -3.92 -14.55
C HIS A 87 8.06 -4.20 -13.20
N THR A 88 7.47 -3.69 -12.12
CA THR A 88 7.82 -4.06 -10.74
C THR A 88 6.53 -4.28 -9.97
N GLY A 89 6.38 -5.45 -9.36
CA GLY A 89 5.18 -5.84 -8.63
C GLY A 89 4.86 -7.33 -8.75
N LEU A 90 3.59 -7.67 -8.53
CA LEU A 90 3.11 -9.04 -8.62
C LEU A 90 2.98 -9.46 -10.08
N ALA A 91 3.78 -10.43 -10.50
CA ALA A 91 3.75 -10.97 -11.86
C ALA A 91 2.60 -11.97 -12.02
N THR A 92 2.07 -12.05 -13.23
CA THR A 92 1.10 -13.08 -13.59
C THR A 92 1.76 -14.46 -13.45
N ASN A 93 1.18 -15.34 -12.65
CA ASN A 93 1.65 -16.71 -12.55
C ASN A 93 1.31 -17.47 -13.86
N PRO A 94 2.30 -17.99 -14.59
CA PRO A 94 2.05 -18.77 -15.80
C PRO A 94 1.34 -20.11 -15.52
N ASP A 95 1.42 -20.61 -14.28
CA ASP A 95 0.70 -21.80 -13.81
C ASP A 95 -0.42 -21.39 -12.84
N PRO A 96 -1.67 -21.29 -13.31
CA PRO A 96 -2.80 -20.89 -12.48
C PRO A 96 -3.17 -21.91 -11.40
N THR A 97 -2.56 -23.11 -11.41
CA THR A 97 -2.77 -24.16 -10.39
C THR A 97 -1.77 -24.09 -9.25
N SER A 98 -0.78 -23.18 -9.36
CA SER A 98 0.27 -22.99 -8.36
C SER A 98 -0.11 -21.83 -7.43
N ASP A 99 -0.05 -22.05 -6.13
CA ASP A 99 -0.22 -21.02 -5.10
C ASP A 99 1.02 -20.13 -4.94
N LEU A 100 2.07 -20.34 -5.76
CA LEU A 100 3.30 -19.56 -5.69
C LEU A 100 3.09 -18.18 -6.30
N GLN A 101 3.25 -17.14 -5.50
CA GLN A 101 3.33 -15.78 -5.99
C GLN A 101 4.71 -15.51 -6.58
N ARG A 102 4.72 -14.89 -7.75
CA ARG A 102 5.95 -14.44 -8.42
C ARG A 102 5.98 -12.92 -8.41
N PHE A 103 7.12 -12.37 -8.02
CA PHE A 103 7.38 -10.94 -8.07
C PHE A 103 8.40 -10.63 -9.15
N GLU A 104 8.24 -9.49 -9.80
CA GLU A 104 9.18 -8.97 -10.79
C GLU A 104 9.69 -7.60 -10.32
N GLU A 105 10.99 -7.36 -10.57
CA GLU A 105 11.68 -6.11 -10.30
C GLU A 105 12.48 -5.74 -11.55
N GLN A 106 11.78 -5.50 -12.67
CA GLN A 106 12.40 -5.20 -13.96
C GLN A 106 12.78 -3.73 -14.10
N ILE A 107 12.09 -2.83 -13.37
CA ILE A 107 12.42 -1.40 -13.36
C ILE A 107 13.80 -1.24 -12.70
N PRO A 108 14.76 -0.57 -13.34
CA PRO A 108 16.09 -0.37 -12.75
C PRO A 108 16.04 0.34 -11.40
N ASN A 109 16.79 -0.18 -10.41
CA ASN A 109 16.83 0.34 -9.04
C ASN A 109 15.51 0.30 -8.27
N SER A 110 14.51 -0.44 -8.75
CA SER A 110 13.29 -0.70 -7.98
C SER A 110 13.46 -1.89 -7.04
N TYR A 111 12.57 -1.96 -6.05
CA TYR A 111 12.37 -3.16 -5.24
C TYR A 111 10.89 -3.34 -4.94
N TYR A 112 10.48 -4.58 -4.68
CA TYR A 112 9.17 -4.95 -4.17
C TYR A 112 9.32 -5.72 -2.86
N LEU A 113 8.59 -5.33 -1.82
CA LEU A 113 8.61 -5.99 -0.53
C LEU A 113 7.17 -6.17 -0.03
N GLN A 114 6.83 -7.40 0.36
CA GLN A 114 5.55 -7.70 1.00
C GLN A 114 5.79 -8.23 2.41
N LEU A 115 5.14 -7.61 3.39
CA LEU A 115 5.18 -7.97 4.80
C LEU A 115 3.75 -8.16 5.31
N GLY A 116 3.26 -9.39 5.25
CA GLY A 116 1.85 -9.68 5.54
C GLY A 116 0.96 -8.95 4.53
N GLU A 117 0.05 -8.13 5.05
CA GLU A 117 -0.87 -7.32 4.24
C GLU A 117 -0.23 -6.04 3.68
N HIS A 118 0.94 -5.63 4.16
CA HIS A 118 1.61 -4.42 3.72
C HIS A 118 2.49 -4.70 2.51
N LYS A 119 2.44 -3.83 1.52
CA LYS A 119 3.23 -3.92 0.30
C LYS A 119 3.99 -2.61 0.10
N TYR A 120 5.27 -2.71 -0.26
CA TYR A 120 6.15 -1.57 -0.47
C TYR A 120 6.82 -1.68 -1.82
N VAL A 121 6.89 -0.58 -2.54
CA VAL A 121 7.67 -0.47 -3.78
C VAL A 121 8.60 0.74 -3.66
N GLY A 122 9.88 0.53 -3.89
CA GLY A 122 10.85 1.61 -4.02
C GLY A 122 11.18 1.88 -5.47
N LEU A 123 11.30 3.16 -5.84
CA LEU A 123 11.55 3.63 -7.20
C LEU A 123 12.56 4.78 -7.21
N ASP A 124 13.14 5.05 -8.35
CA ASP A 124 13.94 6.25 -8.59
C ASP A 124 13.00 7.46 -8.87
N THR A 125 13.38 8.67 -8.49
CA THR A 125 12.60 9.90 -8.73
C THR A 125 12.72 10.44 -10.15
N ARG A 126 13.55 9.84 -11.02
CA ARG A 126 13.91 10.42 -12.34
C ARG A 126 12.97 10.03 -13.46
N ASP A 127 12.12 9.04 -13.26
CA ASP A 127 11.25 8.50 -14.28
C ASP A 127 9.78 8.77 -13.97
N THR A 128 8.93 8.62 -14.99
CA THR A 128 7.47 8.63 -14.84
C THR A 128 6.96 7.20 -14.78
N TYR A 129 6.06 6.96 -13.84
CA TYR A 129 5.50 5.64 -13.59
C TYR A 129 3.98 5.65 -13.74
N THR A 130 3.45 4.55 -14.26
CA THR A 130 2.03 4.21 -14.14
C THR A 130 1.89 3.20 -13.02
N ILE A 131 1.09 3.54 -12.01
CA ILE A 131 0.79 2.67 -10.89
C ILE A 131 -0.59 2.09 -11.11
N VAL A 132 -0.71 0.77 -11.01
CA VAL A 132 -1.96 0.03 -11.11
C VAL A 132 -2.17 -0.73 -9.81
N LEU A 133 -3.25 -0.38 -9.11
CA LEU A 133 -3.70 -1.05 -7.89
C LEU A 133 -4.91 -1.91 -8.24
N LYS A 134 -4.90 -3.18 -7.81
CA LYS A 134 -6.01 -4.10 -8.07
C LYS A 134 -6.58 -4.63 -6.77
N GLY A 135 -7.89 -4.52 -6.61
CA GLY A 135 -8.64 -5.08 -5.48
C GLY A 135 -8.56 -6.61 -5.45
N GLU A 136 -8.21 -7.14 -4.30
CA GLU A 136 -8.11 -8.58 -4.02
C GLU A 136 -9.29 -9.08 -3.17
N ASP A 137 -9.87 -8.17 -2.36
CA ASP A 137 -10.97 -8.49 -1.45
C ASP A 137 -11.82 -7.23 -1.17
N ILE A 138 -12.94 -7.39 -0.47
CA ILE A 138 -13.74 -6.28 0.04
C ILE A 138 -13.03 -5.65 1.23
N GLY A 139 -12.83 -4.34 1.20
CA GLY A 139 -12.18 -3.64 2.30
C GLY A 139 -11.92 -2.16 2.03
N LEU A 140 -11.06 -1.60 2.85
CA LEU A 140 -10.48 -0.27 2.65
C LEU A 140 -8.99 -0.41 2.40
N PHE A 141 -8.46 0.34 1.47
CA PHE A 141 -7.01 0.47 1.35
C PHE A 141 -6.55 1.89 1.66
N THR A 142 -5.32 1.98 2.11
CA THR A 142 -4.57 3.23 2.16
C THR A 142 -3.35 3.09 1.26
N PHE A 143 -3.15 4.06 0.40
CA PHE A 143 -2.02 4.13 -0.49
C PHE A 143 -1.24 5.41 -0.22
N GLU A 144 0.04 5.27 0.10
CA GLU A 144 0.94 6.37 0.39
C GLU A 144 2.04 6.45 -0.65
N VAL A 145 2.30 7.66 -1.12
CA VAL A 145 3.45 8.01 -1.97
C VAL A 145 4.35 8.93 -1.17
N GLN A 146 5.56 8.49 -0.92
CA GLN A 146 6.55 9.22 -0.14
C GLN A 146 7.77 9.53 -0.99
N GLU A 147 8.25 10.75 -0.89
CA GLU A 147 9.59 11.12 -1.33
C GLU A 147 10.53 11.02 -0.13
N VAL A 148 11.59 10.23 -0.28
CA VAL A 148 12.48 9.84 0.81
C VAL A 148 13.89 10.29 0.50
N LEU A 149 14.52 10.96 1.45
CA LEU A 149 15.95 11.31 1.43
C LEU A 149 16.60 10.79 2.70
N ASN A 150 17.64 10.02 2.57
CA ASN A 150 18.37 9.44 3.71
C ASN A 150 17.46 8.66 4.68
N ASP A 151 16.49 7.89 4.13
CA ASP A 151 15.43 7.13 4.82
C ASP A 151 14.37 7.99 5.53
N GLU A 152 14.45 9.29 5.49
CA GLU A 152 13.43 10.18 6.03
C GLU A 152 12.46 10.61 4.93
N ALA A 153 11.17 10.53 5.19
CA ALA A 153 10.17 11.05 4.27
C ALA A 153 10.20 12.59 4.32
N ILE A 154 10.53 13.20 3.18
CA ILE A 154 10.56 14.66 3.02
C ILE A 154 9.26 15.21 2.44
N ALA A 155 8.48 14.38 1.78
CA ALA A 155 7.11 14.67 1.33
C ALA A 155 6.29 13.38 1.37
N THR A 156 5.01 13.50 1.67
CA THR A 156 4.06 12.38 1.68
C THR A 156 2.72 12.84 1.15
N VAL A 157 2.13 12.03 0.29
CA VAL A 157 0.75 12.16 -0.18
C VAL A 157 0.05 10.83 0.07
N SER A 158 -1.18 10.87 0.57
CA SER A 158 -1.92 9.69 0.98
C SER A 158 -3.35 9.69 0.43
N PHE A 159 -3.79 8.52 -0.04
CA PHE A 159 -5.18 8.19 -0.31
C PHE A 159 -5.64 7.24 0.80
N VAL A 160 -6.47 7.73 1.71
CA VAL A 160 -6.78 7.04 2.97
C VAL A 160 -8.20 6.45 2.94
N ASN A 161 -8.33 5.20 3.38
CA ASN A 161 -9.63 4.54 3.55
C ASN A 161 -10.49 4.52 2.28
N VAL A 162 -9.88 4.22 1.13
CA VAL A 162 -10.59 4.07 -0.14
C VAL A 162 -11.26 2.70 -0.19
N PRO A 163 -12.59 2.60 -0.30
CA PRO A 163 -13.28 1.32 -0.41
C PRO A 163 -12.92 0.61 -1.71
N VAL A 164 -12.79 -0.70 -1.63
CA VAL A 164 -12.42 -1.56 -2.74
C VAL A 164 -13.15 -2.90 -2.65
N MET A 165 -13.28 -3.57 -3.77
CA MET A 165 -13.80 -4.93 -3.89
C MET A 165 -12.95 -5.73 -4.89
N PRO A 166 -13.09 -7.07 -4.95
CA PRO A 166 -12.44 -7.87 -5.98
C PRO A 166 -12.72 -7.33 -7.38
N ASN A 167 -11.66 -7.23 -8.19
CA ASN A 167 -11.64 -6.66 -9.54
C ASN A 167 -11.67 -5.14 -9.65
N SER A 168 -11.85 -4.38 -8.58
CA SER A 168 -11.63 -2.92 -8.63
C SER A 168 -10.22 -2.64 -9.16
N ILE A 169 -10.10 -1.63 -10.02
CA ILE A 169 -8.83 -1.21 -10.58
C ILE A 169 -8.65 0.29 -10.31
N SER A 170 -7.53 0.65 -9.70
CA SER A 170 -7.15 2.05 -9.58
C SER A 170 -5.86 2.31 -10.35
N THR A 171 -5.81 3.44 -11.04
CA THR A 171 -4.62 3.87 -11.79
C THR A 171 -4.19 5.27 -11.40
N LEU A 172 -2.89 5.49 -11.42
CA LEU A 172 -2.27 6.76 -11.05
C LEU A 172 -1.01 6.97 -11.89
N SER A 173 -0.77 8.20 -12.33
CA SER A 173 0.51 8.62 -12.92
C SER A 173 1.36 9.33 -11.87
N LEU A 174 2.60 8.93 -11.74
CA LEU A 174 3.56 9.43 -10.75
C LEU A 174 4.88 9.83 -11.42
N GLN A 175 5.27 11.10 -11.31
CA GLN A 175 6.59 11.58 -11.70
C GLN A 175 7.39 12.10 -10.49
N GLY A 176 6.71 12.35 -9.38
CA GLY A 176 7.22 12.83 -8.11
C GLY A 176 6.02 13.12 -7.21
N VAL A 177 6.25 13.36 -5.92
CA VAL A 177 5.15 13.63 -4.99
C VAL A 177 4.41 14.92 -5.34
N ALA A 178 5.13 15.92 -5.88
CA ALA A 178 4.55 17.20 -6.29
C ALA A 178 3.71 17.11 -7.58
N ASP A 179 3.96 16.12 -8.45
CA ASP A 179 3.30 15.93 -9.75
C ASP A 179 2.44 14.65 -9.76
N LEU A 180 1.80 14.38 -8.62
CA LEU A 180 0.91 13.24 -8.48
C LEU A 180 -0.43 13.53 -9.18
N SER A 181 -0.88 12.63 -10.04
CA SER A 181 -2.21 12.71 -10.63
C SER A 181 -3.30 12.32 -9.63
N GLU A 182 -4.57 12.56 -10.00
CA GLU A 182 -5.68 11.93 -9.29
C GLU A 182 -5.60 10.40 -9.41
N LEU A 183 -6.06 9.70 -8.36
CA LEU A 183 -6.27 8.26 -8.39
C LEU A 183 -7.58 7.97 -9.13
N LEU A 184 -7.47 7.36 -10.32
CA LEU A 184 -8.62 6.99 -11.14
C LEU A 184 -9.08 5.60 -10.72
N LEU A 185 -10.29 5.50 -10.18
CA LEU A 185 -10.86 4.25 -9.66
C LEU A 185 -12.02 3.78 -10.53
N ASP A 186 -11.89 2.57 -11.03
CA ASP A 186 -12.93 1.72 -11.60
C ASP A 186 -13.33 0.71 -10.51
N VAL A 187 -14.51 0.86 -9.93
CA VAL A 187 -14.92 0.12 -8.72
C VAL A 187 -15.30 -1.32 -9.05
N ASP A 188 -15.99 -1.55 -10.15
CA ASP A 188 -16.53 -2.86 -10.52
C ASP A 188 -15.70 -3.61 -11.59
N GLY A 189 -14.65 -2.95 -12.12
CA GLY A 189 -13.72 -3.54 -13.06
C GLY A 189 -14.29 -3.68 -14.47
N ASP A 190 -15.24 -2.83 -14.85
CA ASP A 190 -15.87 -2.82 -16.19
C ASP A 190 -15.02 -2.08 -17.25
N GLY A 191 -13.95 -1.42 -16.83
CA GLY A 191 -13.02 -0.64 -17.64
C GLY A 191 -13.40 0.83 -17.77
N ILE A 192 -14.42 1.29 -17.05
CA ILE A 192 -14.85 2.68 -17.01
C ILE A 192 -14.45 3.28 -15.64
N VAL A 193 -13.80 4.44 -15.69
CA VAL A 193 -13.46 5.15 -14.45
C VAL A 193 -14.70 5.73 -13.81
N ASP A 194 -14.99 5.31 -12.58
CA ASP A 194 -16.14 5.79 -11.79
C ASP A 194 -15.81 7.04 -10.97
N PHE A 195 -14.59 7.08 -10.43
CA PHE A 195 -14.13 8.16 -9.58
C PHE A 195 -12.73 8.62 -9.94
N ALA A 196 -12.53 9.94 -9.86
CA ALA A 196 -11.21 10.56 -9.81
C ALA A 196 -11.03 11.13 -8.38
N ILE A 197 -10.06 10.61 -7.64
CA ILE A 197 -9.84 10.92 -6.23
C ILE A 197 -8.57 11.74 -6.10
N GLY A 198 -8.71 12.97 -5.63
CA GLY A 198 -7.56 13.79 -5.23
C GLY A 198 -6.98 13.32 -3.89
N ALA A 199 -5.74 13.68 -3.65
CA ALA A 199 -5.04 13.38 -2.40
C ALA A 199 -5.39 14.37 -1.27
N ASP A 200 -6.59 14.97 -1.27
CA ASP A 200 -7.03 15.92 -0.26
C ASP A 200 -7.89 15.21 0.80
N ASP A 201 -7.43 15.25 2.05
CA ASP A 201 -8.05 14.53 3.16
C ASP A 201 -9.48 14.98 3.49
N ALA A 202 -9.82 16.24 3.22
CA ALA A 202 -11.12 16.82 3.62
C ALA A 202 -12.33 16.21 2.89
N GLN A 203 -12.14 15.63 1.70
CA GLN A 203 -13.22 15.07 0.88
C GLN A 203 -13.31 13.54 0.92
N GLN A 204 -12.39 12.86 1.60
CA GLN A 204 -12.25 11.41 1.51
C GLN A 204 -13.44 10.64 2.10
N THR A 205 -14.00 11.06 3.22
CA THR A 205 -15.16 10.35 3.83
C THR A 205 -16.40 10.40 2.94
N GLU A 206 -16.69 11.55 2.33
CA GLU A 206 -17.81 11.69 1.38
C GLU A 206 -17.58 10.81 0.15
N THR A 207 -16.39 10.87 -0.43
CA THR A 207 -16.00 10.02 -1.57
C THR A 207 -16.06 8.54 -1.20
N SER A 208 -15.58 8.16 -0.01
CA SER A 208 -15.63 6.78 0.46
C SER A 208 -17.07 6.25 0.61
N LEU A 209 -18.01 7.09 1.03
CA LEU A 209 -19.43 6.71 1.07
C LEU A 209 -20.01 6.51 -0.33
N LYS A 210 -19.64 7.37 -1.30
CA LYS A 210 -20.07 7.20 -2.71
C LYS A 210 -19.51 5.90 -3.32
N ILE A 211 -18.24 5.59 -3.06
CA ILE A 211 -17.63 4.33 -3.50
C ILE A 211 -18.30 3.14 -2.81
N LEU A 212 -18.51 3.19 -1.50
CA LEU A 212 -19.22 2.14 -0.75
C LEU A 212 -20.61 1.86 -1.32
N ARG A 213 -21.31 2.90 -1.77
CA ARG A 213 -22.61 2.77 -2.45
C ARG A 213 -22.49 1.93 -3.72
N MET A 214 -21.45 2.16 -4.54
CA MET A 214 -21.19 1.35 -5.76
C MET A 214 -20.78 -0.07 -5.42
N VAL A 215 -19.90 -0.26 -4.44
CA VAL A 215 -19.55 -1.61 -3.94
C VAL A 215 -20.82 -2.38 -3.60
N VAL A 216 -21.76 -1.77 -2.86
CA VAL A 216 -23.04 -2.41 -2.48
C VAL A 216 -23.89 -2.74 -3.70
N ALA A 217 -23.97 -1.85 -4.68
CA ALA A 217 -24.73 -2.08 -5.92
C ALA A 217 -24.15 -3.24 -6.73
N SER A 218 -22.83 -3.45 -6.67
CA SER A 218 -22.12 -4.51 -7.40
C SER A 218 -22.14 -5.88 -6.70
N LEU A 219 -22.59 -5.95 -5.42
CA LEU A 219 -22.65 -7.23 -4.67
C LEU A 219 -23.77 -8.18 -5.16
N GLY A 220 -24.68 -7.73 -6.03
CA GLY A 220 -25.77 -8.56 -6.55
C GLY A 220 -26.79 -8.97 -5.48
N LEU A 221 -27.02 -8.12 -4.50
CA LEU A 221 -27.96 -8.37 -3.40
C LEU A 221 -29.40 -8.47 -3.91
N GLN A 222 -30.30 -9.08 -3.10
CA GLN A 222 -31.72 -9.03 -3.41
C GLN A 222 -32.21 -7.57 -3.48
N PRO A 223 -33.04 -7.18 -4.50
CA PRO A 223 -33.37 -5.77 -4.75
C PRO A 223 -34.00 -5.02 -3.57
N GLY A 224 -34.66 -5.73 -2.63
CA GLY A 224 -35.23 -5.12 -1.42
C GLY A 224 -34.16 -4.79 -0.38
N ILE A 225 -33.16 -5.65 -0.24
CA ILE A 225 -32.04 -5.49 0.69
C ILE A 225 -31.13 -4.40 0.17
N GLU A 226 -30.72 -4.50 -1.11
CA GLU A 226 -29.88 -3.51 -1.77
C GLU A 226 -30.46 -2.10 -1.61
N ARG A 227 -31.73 -1.89 -1.99
CA ARG A 227 -32.39 -0.58 -1.83
C ARG A 227 -32.41 -0.09 -0.39
N SER A 228 -32.64 -0.98 0.58
CA SER A 228 -32.63 -0.61 2.00
C SER A 228 -31.24 -0.18 2.51
N ILE A 229 -30.18 -0.83 2.04
CA ILE A 229 -28.79 -0.51 2.37
C ILE A 229 -28.37 0.80 1.69
N ILE A 230 -28.59 0.90 0.38
CA ILE A 230 -28.27 2.11 -0.39
C ILE A 230 -28.98 3.34 0.19
N ALA A 231 -30.27 3.23 0.55
CA ALA A 231 -31.00 4.35 1.16
C ALA A 231 -30.37 4.84 2.48
N LYS A 232 -29.72 3.95 3.25
CA LYS A 232 -29.00 4.36 4.47
C LYS A 232 -27.68 5.04 4.12
N ILE A 233 -26.97 4.56 3.11
CA ILE A 233 -25.74 5.21 2.64
C ILE A 233 -26.07 6.60 2.11
N ASP A 234 -27.10 6.73 1.27
CA ASP A 234 -27.55 8.02 0.72
C ASP A 234 -27.98 8.99 1.85
N ALA A 235 -28.63 8.49 2.89
CA ALA A 235 -28.98 9.30 4.05
C ALA A 235 -27.76 9.73 4.87
N ALA A 236 -26.75 8.86 5.01
CA ALA A 236 -25.50 9.22 5.68
C ALA A 236 -24.73 10.28 4.89
N GLN A 237 -24.69 10.18 3.56
CA GLN A 237 -24.09 11.21 2.69
C GLN A 237 -24.80 12.55 2.86
N GLN A 238 -26.13 12.56 2.83
CA GLN A 238 -26.91 13.79 3.01
C GLN A 238 -26.69 14.43 4.38
N ALA A 239 -26.58 13.64 5.44
CA ALA A 239 -26.26 14.15 6.77
C ALA A 239 -24.85 14.76 6.81
N LEU A 240 -23.88 14.11 6.16
CA LEU A 240 -22.50 14.59 6.06
C LEU A 240 -22.41 15.90 5.26
N GLU A 241 -23.12 16.01 4.13
CA GLU A 241 -23.21 17.24 3.33
C GLU A 241 -23.84 18.40 4.11
N ASN A 242 -24.70 18.10 5.08
CA ASN A 242 -25.29 19.09 6.01
C ASN A 242 -24.40 19.37 7.24
N GLU A 243 -23.19 18.84 7.28
CA GLU A 243 -22.25 18.96 8.41
C GLU A 243 -22.82 18.38 9.73
N ASP A 244 -23.84 17.51 9.66
CA ASP A 244 -24.44 16.85 10.83
C ASP A 244 -23.72 15.53 11.13
N THR A 245 -22.60 15.65 11.80
CA THR A 245 -21.76 14.50 12.18
C THR A 245 -22.49 13.51 13.09
N GLU A 246 -23.33 14.02 14.03
CA GLU A 246 -24.06 13.16 14.95
C GLU A 246 -25.10 12.31 14.21
N ALA A 247 -25.87 12.92 13.32
CA ALA A 247 -26.82 12.19 12.46
C ALA A 247 -26.08 11.19 11.57
N THR A 248 -24.95 11.59 10.94
CA THR A 248 -24.14 10.71 10.10
C THR A 248 -23.68 9.48 10.87
N LEU A 249 -23.13 9.64 12.06
CA LEU A 249 -22.68 8.53 12.91
C LEU A 249 -23.83 7.62 13.33
N GLY A 250 -25.01 8.19 13.65
CA GLY A 250 -26.21 7.43 13.98
C GLY A 250 -26.72 6.58 12.80
N ILE A 251 -26.72 7.14 11.59
CA ILE A 251 -27.13 6.44 10.36
C ILE A 251 -26.13 5.32 10.00
N LEU A 252 -24.83 5.58 10.13
CA LEU A 252 -23.80 4.56 9.94
C LEU A 252 -23.93 3.42 10.95
N GLY A 253 -24.31 3.71 12.21
CA GLY A 253 -24.69 2.69 13.19
C GLY A 253 -25.89 1.86 12.77
N ALA A 254 -26.92 2.49 12.20
CA ALA A 254 -28.09 1.79 11.66
C ALA A 254 -27.74 0.95 10.40
N LEU A 255 -26.74 1.37 9.62
CA LEU A 255 -26.21 0.59 8.50
C LEU A 255 -25.52 -0.68 8.99
N ILE A 256 -24.70 -0.61 10.04
CA ILE A 256 -24.08 -1.79 10.68
C ILE A 256 -25.15 -2.80 11.11
N ASN A 257 -26.16 -2.35 11.85
CA ASN A 257 -27.26 -3.22 12.28
C ASN A 257 -28.01 -3.85 11.09
N ALA A 258 -28.12 -3.11 9.97
CA ALA A 258 -28.76 -3.64 8.77
C ALA A 258 -27.90 -4.74 8.12
N TRP A 259 -26.56 -4.63 8.10
CA TRP A 259 -25.66 -5.67 7.65
C TRP A 259 -25.73 -6.92 8.53
N GLU A 260 -25.65 -6.76 9.86
CA GLU A 260 -25.78 -7.86 10.83
C GLU A 260 -27.08 -8.66 10.65
N ALA A 261 -28.16 -7.97 10.34
CA ALA A 261 -29.46 -8.61 10.11
C ALA A 261 -29.52 -9.47 8.84
N GLN A 262 -28.59 -9.28 7.89
CA GLN A 262 -28.50 -10.01 6.62
C GLN A 262 -27.45 -11.14 6.65
N ALA A 263 -26.58 -11.17 7.66
CA ALA A 263 -25.53 -12.17 7.82
C ALA A 263 -26.12 -13.59 7.79
N ASP A 264 -25.49 -14.49 7.07
CA ASP A 264 -25.85 -15.90 6.85
C ASP A 264 -27.27 -16.13 6.25
N LYS A 265 -27.99 -15.08 5.94
CA LYS A 265 -29.33 -15.20 5.31
C LYS A 265 -29.28 -14.87 3.83
N HIS A 266 -28.62 -13.78 3.49
CA HIS A 266 -28.56 -13.23 2.13
C HIS A 266 -27.17 -12.79 1.72
N ILE A 267 -26.25 -12.65 2.68
CA ILE A 267 -24.86 -12.23 2.47
C ILE A 267 -23.98 -13.15 3.30
N VAL A 268 -22.87 -13.59 2.73
CA VAL A 268 -21.87 -14.39 3.44
C VAL A 268 -21.36 -13.63 4.66
N ILE A 269 -21.23 -14.29 5.80
CA ILE A 269 -20.87 -13.64 7.06
C ILE A 269 -19.54 -12.89 6.97
N GLU A 270 -18.58 -13.47 6.24
CA GLU A 270 -17.26 -12.87 6.03
C GLU A 270 -17.35 -11.53 5.29
N ASP A 271 -18.18 -11.43 4.25
CA ASP A 271 -18.39 -10.17 3.52
C ASP A 271 -19.10 -9.13 4.40
N VAL A 272 -20.08 -9.58 5.23
CA VAL A 272 -20.73 -8.70 6.19
C VAL A 272 -19.73 -8.13 7.19
N GLU A 273 -18.83 -8.94 7.74
CA GLU A 273 -17.79 -8.49 8.68
C GLU A 273 -16.87 -7.45 8.05
N LYS A 274 -16.46 -7.66 6.78
CA LYS A 274 -15.66 -6.71 6.00
C LYS A 274 -16.40 -5.39 5.78
N LEU A 275 -17.67 -5.44 5.35
CA LEU A 275 -18.51 -4.25 5.14
C LEU A 275 -18.73 -3.47 6.45
N ILE A 276 -18.95 -4.16 7.55
CA ILE A 276 -19.05 -3.55 8.89
C ILE A 276 -17.73 -2.88 9.28
N SER A 277 -16.60 -3.53 9.00
CA SER A 277 -15.27 -2.96 9.26
C SER A 277 -15.07 -1.64 8.50
N ILE A 278 -15.48 -1.59 7.22
CA ILE A 278 -15.46 -0.35 6.41
C ILE A 278 -16.25 0.76 7.12
N VAL A 279 -17.50 0.49 7.48
CA VAL A 279 -18.38 1.49 8.10
C VAL A 279 -17.82 1.96 9.45
N ARG A 280 -17.25 1.07 10.25
CA ARG A 280 -16.61 1.43 11.54
C ARG A 280 -15.39 2.33 11.34
N GLN A 281 -14.58 2.09 10.32
CA GLN A 281 -13.42 2.95 10.03
C GLN A 281 -13.87 4.34 9.56
N LEU A 282 -14.91 4.44 8.73
CA LEU A 282 -15.50 5.72 8.35
C LEU A 282 -16.07 6.49 9.57
N GLN A 283 -16.71 5.79 10.53
CA GLN A 283 -17.14 6.41 11.78
C GLN A 283 -15.97 6.95 12.59
N GLN A 284 -14.88 6.20 12.69
CA GLN A 284 -13.66 6.66 13.39
C GLN A 284 -13.06 7.89 12.70
N GLN A 285 -12.96 7.89 11.39
CA GLN A 285 -12.44 9.04 10.63
C GLN A 285 -13.25 10.30 10.90
N LEU A 286 -14.60 10.21 10.91
CA LEU A 286 -15.49 11.32 11.23
C LEU A 286 -15.29 11.85 12.66
N LEU A 287 -15.00 10.98 13.60
CA LEU A 287 -14.73 11.40 15.00
C LEU A 287 -13.41 12.16 15.13
N TYR A 288 -12.36 11.75 14.39
CA TYR A 288 -11.04 12.39 14.46
C TYR A 288 -10.97 13.70 13.68
N SER A 289 -11.73 13.85 12.58
CA SER A 289 -11.74 15.09 11.79
C SER A 289 -12.45 16.27 12.50
N ASN A 290 -13.18 16.02 13.59
CA ASN A 290 -13.87 17.04 14.38
C ASN A 290 -13.15 17.41 15.69
N THR A 291 -11.94 16.93 15.93
CA THR A 291 -11.09 17.27 17.09
C THR A 291 -9.90 18.11 16.66
#